data_4e5c3ad40850dee7e0925711d3fa8f86
#
_entry.id   4e5c3ad40850dee7e0925711d3fa8f86
#
_cell.length_a   1.000
_cell.length_b   1.000
_cell.length_c   1.000
_cell.angle_alpha   90.00
_cell.angle_beta   90.00
_cell.angle_gamma   90.00
#
_symmetry.space_group_name_H-M   'P 1'
#
loop_
_entity.id
_entity.type
_entity.pdbx_description
1 polymer ?
#
loop_
_entity_poly.entity_id
_entity_poly.type
_entity_poly.pdbx_seq_one_letter_code
_entity_poly.pdbx_strand_id
1 'polypeptide(L)'
;MADLASKFDLMPGREQGIELDPRLLDAAYIAALPELGFNRVSYGVQDFDQRAQTLIHRFQAFEQTASAVPAARAVGIKSVSFDLVYGLPIQSRESFAVTLERVLSLEPDRLALFNYAHIPERFKAQRRIPTATLPSIQQRTELFLYATERLVDAGYQSIGFDHFAKPTDPLARALADGSLHRNFQGYSSHQATDLIGLGVSAISNLNGVFAQNSPQLDVYRECVTHDQLGTVRGMALTRDDEIRGTVIEQIMCTGRVDWSEIAATFAIDPVTYFAEIQYAIEQFASLGIITLSRRELVVTPQGRLLLRALAMMFDKYRDAKREQTITLSRIARFSDIVMQQ
;
A
#
# COMPACT_ATOMS: atom_id res chain seq x y z
N MET A 1 7.59 -8.70 -23.04
CA MET A 1 8.49 -9.52 -22.19
C MET A 1 9.79 -9.89 -22.91
N ALA A 2 9.75 -10.35 -24.16
CA ALA A 2 10.98 -10.67 -24.93
C ALA A 2 11.97 -9.51 -24.97
N ASP A 3 11.52 -8.27 -25.22
CA ASP A 3 12.38 -7.08 -25.24
C ASP A 3 13.02 -6.80 -23.89
N LEU A 4 12.27 -6.97 -22.78
CA LEU A 4 12.84 -6.82 -21.44
C LEU A 4 13.92 -7.90 -21.16
N ALA A 5 13.63 -9.15 -21.51
CA ALA A 5 14.60 -10.25 -21.36
C ALA A 5 15.86 -10.07 -22.23
N SER A 6 15.78 -9.33 -23.34
CA SER A 6 16.94 -9.02 -24.17
C SER A 6 17.81 -7.90 -23.60
N LYS A 7 17.31 -7.11 -22.67
CA LYS A 7 17.99 -5.93 -22.08
C LYS A 7 18.41 -6.13 -20.63
N PHE A 8 17.75 -7.03 -19.92
CA PHE A 8 18.00 -7.30 -18.51
C PHE A 8 18.26 -8.79 -18.29
N ASP A 9 19.22 -9.10 -17.46
CA ASP A 9 19.47 -10.47 -17.01
C ASP A 9 18.41 -10.86 -15.97
N LEU A 10 17.36 -11.52 -16.44
CA LEU A 10 16.22 -11.87 -15.60
C LEU A 10 16.55 -13.11 -14.76
N MET A 11 16.70 -12.93 -13.46
CA MET A 11 17.04 -14.00 -12.53
C MET A 11 16.03 -15.15 -12.55
N PRO A 12 16.47 -16.41 -12.54
CA PRO A 12 15.60 -17.55 -12.34
C PRO A 12 14.83 -17.46 -11.02
N GLY A 13 13.53 -17.78 -11.06
CA GLY A 13 12.69 -17.78 -9.86
C GLY A 13 12.26 -16.39 -9.33
N ARG A 14 12.57 -15.32 -10.04
CA ARG A 14 12.09 -13.97 -9.72
C ARG A 14 10.59 -13.91 -9.52
N GLU A 15 10.12 -13.02 -8.65
CA GLU A 15 8.70 -12.67 -8.58
C GLU A 15 8.35 -11.79 -9.80
N GLN A 16 7.32 -12.18 -10.53
CA GLN A 16 6.82 -11.45 -11.69
C GLN A 16 5.30 -11.35 -11.60
N GLY A 17 4.85 -10.20 -11.10
CA GLY A 17 3.44 -9.92 -10.84
C GLY A 17 2.80 -9.08 -11.96
N ILE A 18 1.49 -9.23 -12.11
CA ILE A 18 0.65 -8.40 -12.97
C ILE A 18 -0.64 -8.04 -12.25
N GLU A 19 -1.06 -6.78 -12.40
CA GLU A 19 -2.35 -6.30 -11.92
C GLU A 19 -3.39 -6.42 -13.05
N LEU A 20 -4.54 -7.02 -12.74
CA LEU A 20 -5.56 -7.38 -13.70
C LEU A 20 -6.94 -6.89 -13.29
N ASP A 21 -7.71 -6.45 -14.28
CA ASP A 21 -9.13 -6.21 -14.12
C ASP A 21 -9.91 -7.49 -14.46
N PRO A 22 -10.56 -8.15 -13.48
CA PRO A 22 -11.25 -9.44 -13.72
C PRO A 22 -12.36 -9.36 -14.78
N ARG A 23 -12.88 -8.15 -15.05
CA ARG A 23 -13.94 -7.94 -16.06
C ARG A 23 -13.47 -8.15 -17.50
N LEU A 24 -12.16 -8.09 -17.73
CA LEU A 24 -11.55 -8.14 -19.06
C LEU A 24 -10.82 -9.46 -19.35
N LEU A 25 -10.93 -10.44 -18.44
CA LEU A 25 -10.19 -11.69 -18.54
C LEU A 25 -11.02 -12.78 -19.21
N ASP A 26 -10.36 -13.50 -20.10
CA ASP A 26 -10.84 -14.79 -20.62
C ASP A 26 -9.81 -15.90 -20.34
N ALA A 27 -10.18 -17.13 -20.63
CA ALA A 27 -9.32 -18.28 -20.39
C ALA A 27 -8.01 -18.23 -21.20
N ALA A 28 -8.03 -17.69 -22.42
CA ALA A 28 -6.86 -17.58 -23.29
C ALA A 28 -5.87 -16.56 -22.72
N TYR A 29 -6.37 -15.43 -22.21
CA TYR A 29 -5.54 -14.42 -21.56
C TYR A 29 -4.83 -14.99 -20.32
N ILE A 30 -5.58 -15.69 -19.46
CA ILE A 30 -5.01 -16.27 -18.23
C ILE A 30 -3.97 -17.35 -18.60
N ALA A 31 -4.21 -18.18 -19.62
CA ALA A 31 -3.29 -19.22 -20.06
C ALA A 31 -1.96 -18.66 -20.59
N ALA A 32 -1.95 -17.47 -21.18
CA ALA A 32 -0.75 -16.83 -21.70
C ALA A 32 0.17 -16.25 -20.60
N LEU A 33 -0.32 -16.03 -19.39
CA LEU A 33 0.46 -15.37 -18.33
C LEU A 33 1.74 -16.13 -17.95
N PRO A 34 1.73 -17.46 -17.69
CA PRO A 34 2.94 -18.21 -17.39
C PRO A 34 3.93 -18.26 -18.55
N GLU A 35 3.45 -18.29 -19.81
CA GLU A 35 4.32 -18.26 -20.99
C GLU A 35 5.11 -16.95 -21.08
N LEU A 36 4.54 -15.86 -20.56
CA LEU A 36 5.21 -14.57 -20.43
C LEU A 36 6.07 -14.45 -19.16
N GLY A 37 6.08 -15.50 -18.32
CA GLY A 37 6.85 -15.59 -17.09
C GLY A 37 6.15 -15.08 -15.85
N PHE A 38 4.88 -14.62 -15.94
CA PHE A 38 4.13 -14.17 -14.76
C PHE A 38 3.83 -15.34 -13.82
N ASN A 39 4.07 -15.15 -12.53
CA ASN A 39 3.84 -16.15 -11.50
C ASN A 39 2.99 -15.63 -10.32
N ARG A 40 2.60 -14.36 -10.37
CA ARG A 40 1.69 -13.71 -9.44
C ARG A 40 0.70 -12.82 -10.18
N VAL A 41 -0.56 -12.84 -9.72
CA VAL A 41 -1.61 -11.94 -10.22
C VAL A 41 -2.26 -11.17 -9.07
N SER A 42 -2.61 -9.91 -9.30
CA SER A 42 -3.48 -9.14 -8.42
C SER A 42 -4.75 -8.77 -9.16
N TYR A 43 -5.90 -9.06 -8.56
CA TYR A 43 -7.20 -8.72 -9.11
C TYR A 43 -7.79 -7.51 -8.39
N GLY A 44 -8.09 -6.44 -9.15
CA GLY A 44 -8.81 -5.29 -8.65
C GLY A 44 -10.28 -5.63 -8.38
N VAL A 45 -10.60 -6.14 -7.19
CA VAL A 45 -11.96 -6.50 -6.78
C VAL A 45 -12.76 -5.27 -6.33
N GLN A 46 -12.17 -4.45 -5.50
CA GLN A 46 -12.69 -3.24 -4.86
C GLN A 46 -13.84 -3.55 -3.87
N ASP A 47 -15.01 -3.97 -4.35
CA ASP A 47 -16.19 -4.37 -3.58
C ASP A 47 -17.12 -5.22 -4.45
N PHE A 48 -17.90 -6.10 -3.83
CA PHE A 48 -18.95 -6.90 -4.50
C PHE A 48 -20.38 -6.41 -4.26
N ASP A 49 -20.60 -5.30 -3.51
CA ASP A 49 -21.92 -4.68 -3.39
C ASP A 49 -22.28 -3.95 -4.70
N GLN A 50 -23.30 -4.45 -5.40
CA GLN A 50 -23.76 -3.88 -6.68
C GLN A 50 -24.19 -2.42 -6.58
N ARG A 51 -24.71 -1.98 -5.43
CA ARG A 51 -25.11 -0.58 -5.20
C ARG A 51 -23.89 0.32 -5.14
N ALA A 52 -22.84 -0.08 -4.42
CA ALA A 52 -21.55 0.62 -4.37
C ALA A 52 -20.91 0.64 -5.77
N GLN A 53 -20.89 -0.50 -6.47
CA GLN A 53 -20.39 -0.61 -7.85
C GLN A 53 -21.10 0.31 -8.82
N THR A 54 -22.42 0.48 -8.67
CA THR A 54 -23.22 1.40 -9.50
C THR A 54 -22.74 2.84 -9.32
N LEU A 55 -22.53 3.28 -8.09
CA LEU A 55 -22.12 4.65 -7.78
C LEU A 55 -20.69 4.97 -8.25
N ILE A 56 -19.80 3.98 -8.26
CA ILE A 56 -18.43 4.15 -8.75
C ILE A 56 -18.29 3.79 -10.24
N HIS A 57 -19.38 3.42 -10.92
CA HIS A 57 -19.41 2.98 -12.33
C HIS A 57 -18.46 1.82 -12.63
N ARG A 58 -18.34 0.85 -11.69
CA ARG A 58 -17.50 -0.33 -11.83
C ARG A 58 -18.31 -1.60 -11.59
N PHE A 59 -19.03 -2.04 -12.62
CA PHE A 59 -19.83 -3.27 -12.56
C PHE A 59 -18.93 -4.50 -12.70
N GLN A 60 -18.90 -5.34 -11.69
CA GLN A 60 -18.10 -6.55 -11.64
C GLN A 60 -18.87 -7.63 -10.87
N ALA A 61 -19.35 -8.63 -11.58
CA ALA A 61 -20.01 -9.75 -10.95
C ALA A 61 -18.99 -10.59 -10.15
N PHE A 62 -19.43 -11.15 -9.02
CA PHE A 62 -18.59 -12.04 -8.20
C PHE A 62 -18.05 -13.22 -9.02
N GLU A 63 -18.88 -13.78 -9.88
CA GLU A 63 -18.60 -14.95 -10.73
C GLU A 63 -17.39 -14.72 -11.64
N GLN A 64 -17.16 -13.50 -12.08
CA GLN A 64 -15.99 -13.14 -12.91
C GLN A 64 -14.68 -13.36 -12.13
N THR A 65 -14.62 -12.90 -10.89
CA THR A 65 -13.46 -13.15 -10.03
C THR A 65 -13.38 -14.61 -9.59
N ALA A 66 -14.53 -15.21 -9.24
CA ALA A 66 -14.62 -16.59 -8.79
C ALA A 66 -14.17 -17.59 -9.85
N SER A 67 -14.36 -17.30 -11.14
CA SER A 67 -13.86 -18.13 -12.24
C SER A 67 -12.38 -17.87 -12.56
N ALA A 68 -11.91 -16.63 -12.40
CA ALA A 68 -10.52 -16.25 -12.70
C ALA A 68 -9.50 -16.89 -11.74
N VAL A 69 -9.86 -17.03 -10.44
CA VAL A 69 -8.95 -17.58 -9.42
C VAL A 69 -8.54 -19.03 -9.71
N PRO A 70 -9.47 -19.99 -9.84
CA PRO A 70 -9.11 -21.39 -10.16
C PRO A 70 -8.44 -21.49 -11.53
N ALA A 71 -8.83 -20.68 -12.52
CA ALA A 71 -8.18 -20.67 -13.83
C ALA A 71 -6.70 -20.24 -13.72
N ALA A 72 -6.39 -19.19 -12.95
CA ALA A 72 -5.01 -18.77 -12.72
C ALA A 72 -4.19 -19.87 -12.01
N ARG A 73 -4.75 -20.50 -10.98
CA ARG A 73 -4.08 -21.60 -10.27
C ARG A 73 -3.84 -22.83 -11.16
N ALA A 74 -4.79 -23.16 -12.02
CA ALA A 74 -4.70 -24.30 -12.94
C ALA A 74 -3.55 -24.14 -13.95
N VAL A 75 -3.21 -22.91 -14.34
CA VAL A 75 -2.07 -22.62 -15.24
C VAL A 75 -0.74 -22.40 -14.49
N GLY A 76 -0.70 -22.58 -13.17
CA GLY A 76 0.52 -22.53 -12.38
C GLY A 76 0.87 -21.18 -11.77
N ILE A 77 -0.05 -20.22 -11.73
CA ILE A 77 0.13 -18.98 -10.96
C ILE A 77 0.23 -19.33 -9.46
N LYS A 78 1.32 -18.90 -8.83
CA LYS A 78 1.67 -19.30 -7.46
C LYS A 78 1.02 -18.43 -6.38
N SER A 79 0.70 -17.18 -6.72
CA SER A 79 0.11 -16.23 -5.77
C SER A 79 -0.98 -15.42 -6.43
N VAL A 80 -2.15 -15.36 -5.78
CA VAL A 80 -3.32 -14.58 -6.18
C VAL A 80 -3.57 -13.53 -5.10
N SER A 81 -3.57 -12.26 -5.49
CA SER A 81 -3.87 -11.14 -4.62
C SER A 81 -5.19 -10.49 -4.98
N PHE A 82 -5.88 -9.89 -4.00
CA PHE A 82 -7.07 -9.05 -4.24
C PHE A 82 -6.87 -7.65 -3.68
N ASP A 83 -7.29 -6.66 -4.45
CA ASP A 83 -7.36 -5.28 -4.01
C ASP A 83 -8.80 -4.94 -3.65
N LEU A 84 -9.01 -4.56 -2.38
CA LEU A 84 -10.29 -4.14 -1.82
C LEU A 84 -10.23 -2.65 -1.49
N VAL A 85 -11.39 -2.00 -1.55
CA VAL A 85 -11.52 -0.58 -1.17
C VAL A 85 -12.60 -0.43 -0.10
N TYR A 86 -12.22 0.12 1.04
CA TYR A 86 -13.18 0.52 2.07
C TYR A 86 -13.45 2.02 2.03
N GLY A 87 -14.60 2.42 2.51
CA GLY A 87 -15.03 3.82 2.46
C GLY A 87 -15.65 4.24 1.13
N LEU A 88 -16.08 3.28 0.31
CA LEU A 88 -16.85 3.54 -0.91
C LEU A 88 -18.22 4.14 -0.59
N PRO A 89 -18.88 4.81 -1.57
CA PRO A 89 -20.22 5.34 -1.39
C PRO A 89 -21.21 4.28 -0.88
N ILE A 90 -22.04 4.63 0.09
CA ILE A 90 -23.08 3.79 0.75
C ILE A 90 -22.58 2.48 1.38
N GLN A 91 -21.28 2.25 1.40
CA GLN A 91 -20.71 1.06 2.04
C GLN A 91 -21.00 1.08 3.55
N SER A 92 -21.51 -0.02 4.08
CA SER A 92 -21.76 -0.24 5.50
C SER A 92 -21.01 -1.48 5.98
N ARG A 93 -20.96 -1.68 7.30
CA ARG A 93 -20.36 -2.88 7.90
C ARG A 93 -21.01 -4.16 7.37
N GLU A 94 -22.33 -4.17 7.24
CA GLU A 94 -23.13 -5.32 6.76
C GLU A 94 -22.82 -5.63 5.30
N SER A 95 -22.80 -4.60 4.42
CA SER A 95 -22.50 -4.82 3.01
C SER A 95 -21.04 -5.25 2.80
N PHE A 96 -20.11 -4.65 3.56
CA PHE A 96 -18.71 -5.00 3.46
C PHE A 96 -18.40 -6.38 4.05
N ALA A 97 -19.16 -6.82 5.08
CA ALA A 97 -19.07 -8.18 5.60
C ALA A 97 -19.38 -9.23 4.50
N VAL A 98 -20.42 -9.00 3.70
CA VAL A 98 -20.75 -9.89 2.58
C VAL A 98 -19.62 -9.92 1.54
N THR A 99 -19.02 -8.78 1.25
CA THR A 99 -17.85 -8.71 0.36
C THR A 99 -16.67 -9.49 0.91
N LEU A 100 -16.35 -9.35 2.20
CA LEU A 100 -15.25 -10.08 2.84
C LEU A 100 -15.48 -11.59 2.85
N GLU A 101 -16.69 -12.07 3.14
CA GLU A 101 -17.01 -13.50 3.10
C GLU A 101 -16.83 -14.08 1.68
N ARG A 102 -17.26 -13.37 0.65
CA ARG A 102 -17.04 -13.75 -0.74
C ARG A 102 -15.55 -13.79 -1.09
N VAL A 103 -14.81 -12.79 -0.66
CA VAL A 103 -13.35 -12.71 -0.85
C VAL A 103 -12.66 -13.90 -0.17
N LEU A 104 -12.97 -14.16 1.09
CA LEU A 104 -12.40 -15.27 1.86
C LEU A 104 -12.73 -16.64 1.27
N SER A 105 -13.92 -16.79 0.69
CA SER A 105 -14.30 -18.06 0.01
C SER A 105 -13.44 -18.39 -1.22
N LEU A 106 -12.76 -17.40 -1.80
CA LEU A 106 -11.83 -17.58 -2.93
C LEU A 106 -10.38 -17.83 -2.49
N GLU A 107 -10.11 -17.76 -1.19
CA GLU A 107 -8.82 -18.05 -0.57
C GLU A 107 -7.62 -17.33 -1.23
N PRO A 108 -7.65 -15.99 -1.42
CA PRO A 108 -6.50 -15.29 -1.98
C PRO A 108 -5.25 -15.49 -1.10
N ASP A 109 -4.07 -15.36 -1.67
CA ASP A 109 -2.82 -15.47 -0.93
C ASP A 109 -2.44 -14.16 -0.26
N ARG A 110 -2.82 -13.04 -0.89
CA ARG A 110 -2.63 -11.67 -0.38
C ARG A 110 -3.91 -10.84 -0.55
N LEU A 111 -4.03 -9.81 0.27
CA LEU A 111 -5.09 -8.82 0.21
C LEU A 111 -4.48 -7.44 0.43
N ALA A 112 -4.93 -6.45 -0.34
CA ALA A 112 -4.70 -5.05 -0.06
C ALA A 112 -6.05 -4.38 0.26
N LEU A 113 -6.07 -3.58 1.33
CA LEU A 113 -7.27 -2.92 1.83
C LEU A 113 -7.09 -1.40 1.77
N PHE A 114 -7.47 -0.78 0.65
CA PHE A 114 -7.25 0.63 0.37
C PHE A 114 -8.39 1.51 0.87
N ASN A 115 -8.04 2.66 1.45
CA ASN A 115 -9.02 3.69 1.78
C ASN A 115 -9.45 4.44 0.51
N TYR A 116 -10.75 4.55 0.28
CA TYR A 116 -11.26 5.36 -0.83
C TYR A 116 -10.87 6.83 -0.67
N ALA A 117 -10.15 7.35 -1.66
CA ALA A 117 -9.78 8.76 -1.74
C ALA A 117 -10.73 9.51 -2.68
N HIS A 118 -11.60 10.38 -2.11
CA HIS A 118 -12.50 11.22 -2.89
C HIS A 118 -11.83 12.56 -3.21
N ILE A 119 -11.37 12.72 -4.46
CA ILE A 119 -10.65 13.92 -4.95
C ILE A 119 -11.26 14.33 -6.30
N PRO A 120 -12.51 14.85 -6.32
CA PRO A 120 -13.23 15.18 -7.56
C PRO A 120 -12.58 16.31 -8.35
N GLU A 121 -11.76 17.14 -7.71
CA GLU A 121 -10.97 18.18 -8.38
C GLU A 121 -9.96 17.56 -9.36
N ARG A 122 -9.36 16.45 -8.96
CA ARG A 122 -8.34 15.74 -9.75
C ARG A 122 -8.95 14.69 -10.68
N PHE A 123 -9.98 13.96 -10.22
CA PHE A 123 -10.59 12.85 -10.95
C PHE A 123 -12.01 13.18 -11.37
N LYS A 124 -12.20 13.57 -12.65
CA LYS A 124 -13.50 13.99 -13.19
C LYS A 124 -14.62 12.96 -12.98
N ALA A 125 -14.32 11.67 -13.04
CA ALA A 125 -15.29 10.59 -12.81
C ALA A 125 -15.91 10.64 -11.41
N GLN A 126 -15.15 11.05 -10.39
CA GLN A 126 -15.62 11.14 -9.01
C GLN A 126 -16.63 12.30 -8.78
N ARG A 127 -16.72 13.27 -9.69
CA ARG A 127 -17.70 14.35 -9.60
C ARG A 127 -19.14 13.88 -9.67
N ARG A 128 -19.38 12.69 -10.19
CA ARG A 128 -20.70 12.05 -10.27
C ARG A 128 -21.14 11.37 -8.98
N ILE A 129 -20.22 11.20 -8.03
CA ILE A 129 -20.47 10.54 -6.74
C ILE A 129 -21.01 11.59 -5.77
N PRO A 130 -22.26 11.46 -5.28
CA PRO A 130 -22.80 12.39 -4.30
C PRO A 130 -22.00 12.29 -2.98
N THR A 131 -21.41 13.37 -2.53
CA THR A 131 -20.60 13.43 -1.31
C THR A 131 -21.36 12.94 -0.06
N ALA A 132 -22.67 13.17 -0.03
CA ALA A 132 -23.54 12.71 1.07
C ALA A 132 -23.65 11.17 1.19
N THR A 133 -23.25 10.43 0.15
CA THR A 133 -23.23 8.96 0.18
C THR A 133 -21.93 8.38 0.72
N LEU A 134 -20.93 9.22 0.95
CA LEU A 134 -19.64 8.77 1.47
C LEU A 134 -19.71 8.53 2.97
N PRO A 135 -19.15 7.41 3.49
CA PRO A 135 -19.09 7.17 4.91
C PRO A 135 -18.27 8.25 5.62
N SER A 136 -18.68 8.60 6.83
CA SER A 136 -17.93 9.49 7.72
C SER A 136 -16.55 8.90 8.06
N ILE A 137 -15.68 9.71 8.66
CA ILE A 137 -14.37 9.25 9.13
C ILE A 137 -14.54 8.10 10.13
N GLN A 138 -15.48 8.23 11.07
CA GLN A 138 -15.78 7.19 12.05
C GLN A 138 -16.21 5.88 11.37
N GLN A 139 -17.18 5.93 10.48
CA GLN A 139 -17.64 4.75 9.74
C GLN A 139 -16.51 4.09 8.92
N ARG A 140 -15.65 4.88 8.28
CA ARG A 140 -14.48 4.34 7.56
C ARG A 140 -13.49 3.65 8.50
N THR A 141 -13.31 4.18 9.71
CA THR A 141 -12.48 3.56 10.73
C THR A 141 -13.07 2.23 11.18
N GLU A 142 -14.37 2.21 11.47
CA GLU A 142 -15.10 0.99 11.84
C GLU A 142 -15.03 -0.08 10.75
N LEU A 143 -15.17 0.31 9.48
CA LEU A 143 -15.01 -0.61 8.33
C LEU A 143 -13.60 -1.21 8.27
N PHE A 144 -12.57 -0.39 8.45
CA PHE A 144 -11.18 -0.85 8.43
C PHE A 144 -10.87 -1.79 9.60
N LEU A 145 -11.30 -1.45 10.80
CA LEU A 145 -11.12 -2.28 12.00
C LEU A 145 -11.82 -3.63 11.82
N TYR A 146 -13.08 -3.61 11.44
CA TYR A 146 -13.85 -4.81 11.18
C TYR A 146 -13.20 -5.72 10.12
N ALA A 147 -12.76 -5.14 9.00
CA ALA A 147 -12.09 -5.90 7.97
C ALA A 147 -10.76 -6.50 8.46
N THR A 148 -9.98 -5.72 9.21
CA THR A 148 -8.72 -6.19 9.79
C THR A 148 -8.96 -7.38 10.73
N GLU A 149 -9.92 -7.28 11.66
CA GLU A 149 -10.30 -8.35 12.57
C GLU A 149 -10.71 -9.61 11.79
N ARG A 150 -11.63 -9.47 10.83
CA ARG A 150 -12.10 -10.61 10.01
C ARG A 150 -10.98 -11.30 9.21
N LEU A 151 -10.03 -10.53 8.67
CA LEU A 151 -8.90 -11.09 7.93
C LEU A 151 -7.92 -11.81 8.86
N VAL A 152 -7.64 -11.23 10.04
CA VAL A 152 -6.80 -11.87 11.06
C VAL A 152 -7.44 -13.16 11.59
N ASP A 153 -8.74 -13.15 11.90
CA ASP A 153 -9.50 -14.34 12.32
C ASP A 153 -9.51 -15.43 11.25
N ALA A 154 -9.48 -15.05 9.99
CA ALA A 154 -9.35 -15.98 8.86
C ALA A 154 -7.90 -16.48 8.66
N GLY A 155 -6.95 -16.11 9.52
CA GLY A 155 -5.57 -16.60 9.53
C GLY A 155 -4.59 -15.80 8.69
N TYR A 156 -4.98 -14.62 8.18
CA TYR A 156 -4.04 -13.74 7.50
C TYR A 156 -3.21 -12.93 8.50
N GLN A 157 -1.96 -12.68 8.15
CA GLN A 157 -1.08 -11.76 8.88
C GLN A 157 -1.19 -10.36 8.28
N SER A 158 -1.30 -9.34 9.14
CA SER A 158 -1.25 -7.94 8.74
C SER A 158 0.19 -7.58 8.32
N ILE A 159 0.35 -7.08 7.11
CA ILE A 159 1.62 -6.64 6.53
C ILE A 159 1.60 -5.11 6.42
N GLY A 160 2.39 -4.45 7.25
CA GLY A 160 2.38 -3.00 7.33
C GLY A 160 1.00 -2.45 7.74
N PHE A 161 0.45 -1.50 6.97
CA PHE A 161 -0.77 -0.79 7.36
C PHE A 161 -2.02 -1.15 6.56
N ASP A 162 -1.90 -1.74 5.37
CA ASP A 162 -3.02 -1.96 4.44
C ASP A 162 -2.96 -3.29 3.67
N HIS A 163 -1.95 -4.12 3.93
CA HIS A 163 -1.82 -5.42 3.29
C HIS A 163 -2.00 -6.56 4.30
N PHE A 164 -2.46 -7.69 3.78
CA PHE A 164 -2.63 -8.93 4.52
C PHE A 164 -2.12 -10.09 3.67
N ALA A 165 -1.48 -11.07 4.27
CA ALA A 165 -0.93 -12.22 3.57
C ALA A 165 -1.10 -13.50 4.39
N LYS A 166 -1.24 -14.64 3.71
CA LYS A 166 -1.18 -15.94 4.40
C LYS A 166 0.20 -16.10 5.08
N PRO A 167 0.30 -16.81 6.21
CA PRO A 167 1.58 -17.01 6.92
C PRO A 167 2.68 -17.64 6.06
N THR A 168 2.30 -18.39 5.04
CA THR A 168 3.23 -19.03 4.09
C THR A 168 3.72 -18.11 2.97
N ASP A 169 3.15 -16.91 2.85
CA ASP A 169 3.51 -15.95 1.81
C ASP A 169 4.90 -15.34 2.06
N PRO A 170 5.70 -15.05 1.02
CA PRO A 170 6.99 -14.38 1.15
C PRO A 170 6.95 -13.06 1.93
N LEU A 171 5.88 -12.26 1.82
CA LEU A 171 5.76 -11.00 2.59
C LEU A 171 5.63 -11.26 4.11
N ALA A 172 4.88 -12.29 4.50
CA ALA A 172 4.73 -12.66 5.91
C ALA A 172 6.06 -13.15 6.49
N ARG A 173 6.84 -13.91 5.73
CA ARG A 173 8.18 -14.35 6.12
C ARG A 173 9.13 -13.16 6.23
N ALA A 174 9.14 -12.27 5.23
CA ALA A 174 9.96 -11.08 5.24
C ALA A 174 9.63 -10.13 6.42
N LEU A 175 8.35 -10.06 6.82
CA LEU A 175 7.98 -9.35 8.04
C LEU A 175 8.56 -10.00 9.29
N ALA A 176 8.53 -11.34 9.37
CA ALA A 176 8.99 -12.09 10.53
C ALA A 176 10.52 -12.03 10.71
N ASP A 177 11.29 -12.02 9.60
CA ASP A 177 12.75 -11.95 9.62
C ASP A 177 13.31 -10.53 9.50
N GLY A 178 12.44 -9.50 9.38
CA GLY A 178 12.82 -8.10 9.31
C GLY A 178 13.29 -7.63 7.92
N SER A 179 13.19 -8.47 6.89
CA SER A 179 13.62 -8.14 5.52
C SER A 179 12.50 -7.53 4.65
N LEU A 180 11.35 -7.19 5.25
CA LEU A 180 10.26 -6.55 4.54
C LEU A 180 10.63 -5.13 4.13
N HIS A 181 10.49 -4.83 2.86
CA HIS A 181 10.72 -3.52 2.26
C HIS A 181 9.44 -2.92 1.67
N ARG A 182 9.46 -1.61 1.45
CA ARG A 182 8.38 -0.90 0.79
C ARG A 182 8.92 0.10 -0.22
N ASN A 183 8.40 0.06 -1.44
CA ASN A 183 8.69 1.01 -2.50
C ASN A 183 7.41 1.62 -3.08
N PHE A 184 7.46 2.30 -4.23
CA PHE A 184 6.29 2.87 -4.89
C PHE A 184 5.28 1.84 -5.40
N GLN A 185 5.71 0.59 -5.60
CA GLN A 185 4.84 -0.52 -6.02
C GLN A 185 4.10 -1.18 -4.84
N GLY A 186 4.55 -0.94 -3.61
CA GLY A 186 4.01 -1.56 -2.41
C GLY A 186 5.06 -2.32 -1.61
N TYR A 187 4.61 -3.33 -0.84
CA TYR A 187 5.51 -4.17 -0.04
C TYR A 187 6.22 -5.22 -0.89
N SER A 188 7.49 -5.44 -0.59
CA SER A 188 8.37 -6.40 -1.25
C SER A 188 9.14 -7.23 -0.24
N SER A 189 9.32 -8.51 -0.54
CA SER A 189 10.22 -9.42 0.18
C SER A 189 11.66 -9.36 -0.33
N HIS A 190 11.95 -8.51 -1.31
CA HIS A 190 13.28 -8.34 -1.87
C HIS A 190 13.78 -6.94 -1.58
N GLN A 191 14.96 -6.87 -1.00
CA GLN A 191 15.72 -5.62 -0.90
C GLN A 191 16.23 -5.26 -2.30
N ALA A 192 15.41 -4.55 -3.06
CA ALA A 192 15.84 -3.96 -4.31
C ALA A 192 16.55 -2.64 -3.99
N THR A 193 17.82 -2.55 -4.38
CA THR A 193 18.58 -1.31 -4.25
C THR A 193 18.11 -0.27 -5.26
N ASP A 194 17.71 -0.71 -6.45
CA ASP A 194 17.29 0.16 -7.55
C ASP A 194 15.94 -0.25 -8.11
N LEU A 195 15.10 0.73 -8.43
CA LEU A 195 13.81 0.56 -9.09
C LEU A 195 13.81 1.30 -10.41
N ILE A 196 13.66 0.58 -11.53
CA ILE A 196 13.52 1.17 -12.86
C ILE A 196 12.04 1.20 -13.25
N GLY A 197 11.48 2.40 -13.32
CA GLY A 197 10.09 2.63 -13.71
C GLY A 197 9.97 2.82 -15.23
N LEU A 198 9.35 1.87 -15.91
CA LEU A 198 9.07 1.94 -17.35
C LEU A 198 7.61 2.32 -17.61
N GLY A 199 7.39 3.20 -18.58
CA GLY A 199 6.05 3.62 -19.00
C GLY A 199 5.61 4.98 -18.45
N VAL A 200 4.39 5.34 -18.81
CA VAL A 200 3.73 6.61 -18.42
C VAL A 200 3.59 6.70 -16.92
N SER A 201 3.90 7.85 -16.34
CA SER A 201 3.84 8.17 -14.91
C SER A 201 4.72 7.31 -13.99
N ALA A 202 5.46 6.34 -14.53
CA ALA A 202 6.30 5.44 -13.74
C ALA A 202 7.37 6.21 -12.96
N ILE A 203 7.67 5.74 -11.75
CA ILE A 203 8.66 6.34 -10.87
C ILE A 203 9.83 5.38 -10.74
N SER A 204 11.02 5.90 -10.99
CA SER A 204 12.30 5.21 -10.73
C SER A 204 12.88 5.70 -9.41
N ASN A 205 13.61 4.81 -8.75
CA ASN A 205 14.51 5.15 -7.65
C ASN A 205 15.86 4.48 -7.94
N LEU A 206 16.84 5.27 -8.32
CA LEU A 206 18.16 4.81 -8.76
C LEU A 206 19.23 5.58 -7.98
N ASN A 207 20.01 4.85 -7.20
CA ASN A 207 21.14 5.43 -6.46
C ASN A 207 20.78 6.74 -5.70
N GLY A 208 19.65 6.74 -4.95
CA GLY A 208 19.21 7.91 -4.20
C GLY A 208 18.58 9.02 -5.03
N VAL A 209 18.22 8.75 -6.30
CA VAL A 209 17.53 9.71 -7.16
C VAL A 209 16.15 9.17 -7.54
N PHE A 210 15.10 9.90 -7.18
CA PHE A 210 13.76 9.66 -7.71
C PHE A 210 13.59 10.38 -9.04
N ALA A 211 13.07 9.66 -10.03
CA ALA A 211 12.73 10.23 -11.34
C ALA A 211 11.34 9.75 -11.75
N GLN A 212 10.50 10.64 -12.25
CA GLN A 212 9.16 10.29 -12.70
C GLN A 212 8.94 10.66 -14.15
N ASN A 213 8.45 9.69 -14.92
CA ASN A 213 8.03 9.88 -16.31
C ASN A 213 6.75 10.72 -16.39
N SER A 214 6.55 11.36 -17.55
CA SER A 214 5.35 12.15 -17.81
C SER A 214 4.07 11.34 -17.55
N PRO A 215 3.07 11.92 -16.83
CA PRO A 215 1.75 11.33 -16.73
C PRO A 215 0.89 11.52 -18.00
N GLN A 216 1.36 12.31 -18.97
CA GLN A 216 0.69 12.55 -20.23
C GLN A 216 1.25 11.58 -21.28
N LEU A 217 0.38 10.73 -21.82
CA LEU A 217 0.76 9.67 -22.75
C LEU A 217 1.46 10.23 -24.00
N ASP A 218 0.94 11.31 -24.56
CA ASP A 218 1.46 11.91 -25.79
C ASP A 218 2.87 12.47 -25.57
N VAL A 219 3.10 13.15 -24.44
CA VAL A 219 4.43 13.68 -24.08
C VAL A 219 5.43 12.54 -23.87
N TYR A 220 5.02 11.49 -23.12
CA TYR A 220 5.88 10.33 -22.91
C TYR A 220 6.23 9.64 -24.22
N ARG A 221 5.23 9.44 -25.10
CA ARG A 221 5.43 8.81 -26.42
C ARG A 221 6.36 9.63 -27.29
N GLU A 222 6.19 10.94 -27.34
CA GLU A 222 7.06 11.85 -28.10
C GLU A 222 8.51 11.73 -27.65
N CYS A 223 8.79 11.79 -26.34
CA CYS A 223 10.14 11.61 -25.81
C CYS A 223 10.76 10.27 -26.27
N VAL A 224 10.04 9.16 -26.06
CA VAL A 224 10.55 7.83 -26.39
C VAL A 224 10.77 7.67 -27.92
N THR A 225 9.93 8.26 -28.75
CA THR A 225 10.07 8.21 -30.22
C THR A 225 11.32 8.93 -30.67
N HIS A 226 11.83 9.90 -29.92
CA HIS A 226 13.05 10.65 -30.20
C HIS A 226 14.24 10.17 -29.36
N ASP A 227 14.23 8.93 -28.87
CA ASP A 227 15.27 8.33 -28.02
C ASP A 227 15.61 9.15 -26.76
N GLN A 228 14.61 9.86 -26.21
CA GLN A 228 14.76 10.65 -24.99
C GLN A 228 14.05 9.95 -23.80
N LEU A 229 14.56 10.21 -22.60
CA LEU A 229 13.87 9.79 -21.39
C LEU A 229 12.57 10.59 -21.21
N GLY A 230 11.48 9.90 -20.91
CA GLY A 230 10.19 10.54 -20.63
C GLY A 230 10.11 11.21 -19.26
N THR A 231 11.24 11.42 -18.58
CA THR A 231 11.31 12.00 -17.22
C THR A 231 10.98 13.48 -17.25
N VAL A 232 10.01 13.89 -16.43
CA VAL A 232 9.56 15.29 -16.33
C VAL A 232 9.85 15.93 -14.98
N ARG A 233 10.16 15.12 -13.96
CA ARG A 233 10.55 15.60 -12.64
C ARG A 233 11.36 14.54 -11.90
N GLY A 234 12.16 14.99 -10.94
CA GLY A 234 12.94 14.12 -10.09
C GLY A 234 13.43 14.86 -8.85
N MET A 235 14.03 14.11 -7.95
CA MET A 235 14.61 14.62 -6.72
C MET A 235 15.81 13.74 -6.35
N ALA A 236 16.97 14.36 -6.15
CA ALA A 236 18.09 13.70 -5.51
C ALA A 236 17.89 13.74 -4.00
N LEU A 237 18.02 12.59 -3.35
CA LEU A 237 17.90 12.50 -1.90
C LEU A 237 19.13 13.15 -1.23
N THR A 238 18.85 13.96 -0.22
CA THR A 238 19.89 14.42 0.69
C THR A 238 20.12 13.37 1.77
N ARG A 239 21.23 13.49 2.51
CA ARG A 239 21.47 12.62 3.68
C ARG A 239 20.32 12.66 4.70
N ASP A 240 19.69 13.83 4.90
CA ASP A 240 18.52 13.94 5.78
C ASP A 240 17.31 13.17 5.23
N ASP A 241 17.12 13.14 3.91
CA ASP A 241 16.07 12.33 3.28
C ASP A 241 16.31 10.83 3.47
N GLU A 242 17.55 10.39 3.38
CA GLU A 242 17.93 8.98 3.61
C GLU A 242 17.68 8.58 5.07
N ILE A 243 18.08 9.41 6.04
CA ILE A 243 17.86 9.15 7.46
C ILE A 243 16.36 9.06 7.76
N ARG A 244 15.58 10.05 7.34
CA ARG A 244 14.13 10.09 7.56
C ARG A 244 13.42 8.98 6.80
N GLY A 245 13.84 8.71 5.58
CA GLY A 245 13.32 7.63 4.74
C GLY A 245 13.49 6.26 5.39
N THR A 246 14.65 5.99 5.98
CA THR A 246 14.93 4.75 6.71
C THR A 246 14.02 4.61 7.94
N VAL A 247 13.83 5.67 8.73
CA VAL A 247 12.91 5.65 9.88
C VAL A 247 11.46 5.43 9.42
N ILE A 248 11.03 6.12 8.37
CA ILE A 248 9.68 5.95 7.77
C ILE A 248 9.49 4.51 7.30
N GLU A 249 10.47 3.94 6.61
CA GLU A 249 10.41 2.56 6.12
C GLU A 249 10.32 1.55 7.26
N GLN A 250 11.15 1.68 8.31
CA GLN A 250 11.09 0.83 9.50
C GLN A 250 9.71 0.90 10.17
N ILE A 251 9.13 2.09 10.33
CA ILE A 251 7.77 2.26 10.87
C ILE A 251 6.75 1.54 9.97
N MET A 252 6.80 1.80 8.67
CA MET A 252 5.79 1.31 7.72
C MET A 252 5.87 -0.20 7.49
N CYS A 253 7.05 -0.79 7.54
CA CYS A 253 7.26 -2.22 7.29
C CYS A 253 7.10 -3.05 8.55
N THR A 254 7.80 -2.71 9.63
CA THR A 254 7.88 -3.53 10.84
C THR A 254 7.10 -2.95 12.03
N GLY A 255 6.76 -1.66 11.98
CA GLY A 255 6.21 -0.94 13.14
C GLY A 255 7.24 -0.73 14.26
N ARG A 256 8.53 -0.85 13.96
CA ARG A 256 9.61 -0.72 14.94
C ARG A 256 10.77 0.07 14.36
N VAL A 257 11.32 1.00 15.14
CA VAL A 257 12.56 1.72 14.81
C VAL A 257 13.61 1.35 15.85
N ASP A 258 14.76 0.84 15.40
CA ASP A 258 15.94 0.63 16.26
C ASP A 258 16.84 1.88 16.18
N TRP A 259 16.80 2.71 17.22
CA TRP A 259 17.60 3.93 17.29
C TRP A 259 19.09 3.65 17.32
N SER A 260 19.51 2.50 17.81
CA SER A 260 20.93 2.11 17.85
C SER A 260 21.44 1.81 16.44
N GLU A 261 20.61 1.16 15.61
CA GLU A 261 20.91 0.91 14.21
C GLU A 261 20.98 2.22 13.41
N ILE A 262 20.00 3.12 13.60
CA ILE A 262 19.99 4.44 12.95
C ILE A 262 21.24 5.25 13.36
N ALA A 263 21.58 5.26 14.64
CA ALA A 263 22.78 5.95 15.15
C ALA A 263 24.06 5.41 14.51
N ALA A 264 24.19 4.08 14.43
CA ALA A 264 25.38 3.41 13.86
C ALA A 264 25.48 3.64 12.35
N THR A 265 24.37 3.47 11.62
CA THR A 265 24.34 3.59 10.15
C THR A 265 24.65 5.02 9.69
N PHE A 266 24.10 6.01 10.38
CA PHE A 266 24.19 7.40 9.94
C PHE A 266 25.16 8.26 10.78
N ALA A 267 25.80 7.69 11.80
CA ALA A 267 26.70 8.41 12.72
C ALA A 267 26.03 9.69 13.28
N ILE A 268 24.82 9.56 13.82
CA ILE A 268 24.04 10.64 14.45
C ILE A 268 23.59 10.22 15.85
N ASP A 269 23.22 11.22 16.67
CA ASP A 269 22.42 10.98 17.88
C ASP A 269 20.93 11.20 17.53
N PRO A 270 20.09 10.14 17.47
CA PRO A 270 18.70 10.28 17.05
C PRO A 270 17.86 11.22 17.92
N VAL A 271 18.14 11.30 19.23
CA VAL A 271 17.40 12.18 20.14
C VAL A 271 17.63 13.64 19.76
N THR A 272 18.89 14.02 19.56
CA THR A 272 19.23 15.38 19.14
C THR A 272 18.79 15.66 17.70
N TYR A 273 18.94 14.66 16.82
CA TYR A 273 18.61 14.80 15.40
C TYR A 273 17.13 15.05 15.16
N PHE A 274 16.25 14.37 15.89
CA PHE A 274 14.80 14.49 15.79
C PHE A 274 14.18 15.34 16.91
N ALA A 275 14.94 16.27 17.50
CA ALA A 275 14.47 17.09 18.62
C ALA A 275 13.20 17.90 18.28
N GLU A 276 13.05 18.33 17.01
CA GLU A 276 11.91 19.14 16.55
C GLU A 276 10.58 18.38 16.59
N ILE A 277 10.59 17.03 16.51
CA ILE A 277 9.39 16.20 16.58
C ILE A 277 9.26 15.43 17.89
N GLN A 278 10.20 15.61 18.82
CA GLN A 278 10.22 14.87 20.09
C GLN A 278 8.90 15.00 20.87
N TYR A 279 8.36 16.21 20.95
CA TYR A 279 7.07 16.45 21.60
C TYR A 279 5.93 15.65 20.96
N ALA A 280 5.89 15.59 19.63
CA ALA A 280 4.86 14.79 18.91
C ALA A 280 5.02 13.28 19.18
N ILE A 281 6.26 12.79 19.19
CA ILE A 281 6.55 11.38 19.52
C ILE A 281 6.07 11.04 20.95
N GLU A 282 6.35 11.90 21.92
CA GLU A 282 5.91 11.72 23.31
C GLU A 282 4.38 11.74 23.46
N GLN A 283 3.67 12.56 22.67
CA GLN A 283 2.21 12.53 22.62
C GLN A 283 1.67 11.18 22.09
N PHE A 284 2.28 10.61 21.05
CA PHE A 284 1.90 9.28 20.57
C PHE A 284 2.16 8.19 21.63
N ALA A 285 3.24 8.32 22.39
CA ALA A 285 3.55 7.42 23.50
C ALA A 285 2.54 7.56 24.65
N SER A 286 2.16 8.79 25.03
CA SER A 286 1.20 9.06 26.09
C SER A 286 -0.22 8.54 25.76
N LEU A 287 -0.56 8.47 24.47
CA LEU A 287 -1.81 7.91 23.96
C LEU A 287 -1.76 6.37 23.79
N GLY A 288 -0.66 5.71 24.17
CA GLY A 288 -0.51 4.26 24.03
C GLY A 288 -0.39 3.76 22.58
N ILE A 289 -0.13 4.66 21.62
CA ILE A 289 0.00 4.33 20.20
C ILE A 289 1.37 3.72 19.91
N ILE A 290 2.38 4.17 20.64
CA ILE A 290 3.75 3.63 20.59
C ILE A 290 4.26 3.40 22.01
N THR A 291 5.22 2.51 22.15
CA THR A 291 6.14 2.47 23.29
C THR A 291 7.47 3.07 22.85
N LEU A 292 8.03 3.90 23.69
CA LEU A 292 9.26 4.63 23.43
C LEU A 292 10.31 4.31 24.49
N SER A 293 11.51 3.98 24.05
CA SER A 293 12.68 3.82 24.90
C SER A 293 13.89 4.52 24.27
N ARG A 294 15.01 4.56 24.99
CA ARG A 294 16.28 5.08 24.41
C ARG A 294 16.79 4.24 23.26
N ARG A 295 16.39 2.95 23.19
CA ARG A 295 16.87 2.02 22.20
C ARG A 295 15.93 1.92 20.99
N GLU A 296 14.64 2.02 21.22
CA GLU A 296 13.64 1.72 20.17
C GLU A 296 12.34 2.49 20.35
N LEU A 297 11.65 2.67 19.23
CA LEU A 297 10.23 3.02 19.13
C LEU A 297 9.50 1.79 18.59
N VAL A 298 8.44 1.35 19.28
CA VAL A 298 7.62 0.22 18.84
C VAL A 298 6.17 0.64 18.78
N VAL A 299 5.54 0.39 17.65
CA VAL A 299 4.11 0.66 17.42
C VAL A 299 3.29 -0.43 18.13
N THR A 300 2.35 -0.01 18.97
CA THR A 300 1.45 -0.94 19.66
C THR A 300 0.43 -1.54 18.68
N PRO A 301 -0.28 -2.63 19.04
CA PRO A 301 -1.39 -3.15 18.23
C PRO A 301 -2.42 -2.08 17.88
N GLN A 302 -2.79 -1.22 18.84
CA GLN A 302 -3.72 -0.09 18.63
C GLN A 302 -3.10 0.98 17.71
N GLY A 303 -1.78 1.20 17.81
CA GLY A 303 -1.05 2.15 17.00
C GLY A 303 -0.93 1.78 15.53
N ARG A 304 -1.13 0.50 15.17
CA ARG A 304 -1.05 0.06 13.76
C ARG A 304 -2.02 0.80 12.84
N LEU A 305 -3.16 1.24 13.34
CA LEU A 305 -4.12 2.07 12.60
C LEU A 305 -3.58 3.47 12.25
N LEU A 306 -2.57 3.91 12.99
CA LEU A 306 -1.97 5.24 12.86
C LEU A 306 -0.55 5.19 12.29
N LEU A 307 -0.08 4.02 11.79
CA LEU A 307 1.25 3.85 11.20
C LEU A 307 1.59 4.96 10.21
N ARG A 308 0.66 5.28 9.31
CA ARG A 308 0.85 6.33 8.32
C ARG A 308 0.96 7.72 8.95
N ALA A 309 0.17 8.01 9.97
CA ALA A 309 0.25 9.29 10.69
C ALA A 309 1.57 9.41 11.46
N LEU A 310 2.01 8.32 12.07
CA LEU A 310 3.30 8.24 12.75
C LEU A 310 4.47 8.45 11.76
N ALA A 311 4.49 7.73 10.66
CA ALA A 311 5.51 7.87 9.61
C ALA A 311 5.57 9.28 9.04
N MET A 312 4.41 9.93 8.85
CA MET A 312 4.32 11.31 8.36
C MET A 312 4.95 12.35 9.28
N MET A 313 5.20 12.06 10.56
CA MET A 313 5.90 12.99 11.44
C MET A 313 7.37 13.15 11.05
N PHE A 314 7.97 12.13 10.45
CA PHE A 314 9.35 12.15 9.99
C PHE A 314 9.51 12.72 8.58
N ASP A 315 8.42 13.02 7.87
CA ASP A 315 8.45 13.61 6.52
C ASP A 315 8.60 15.14 6.61
N LYS A 316 9.78 15.65 6.25
CA LYS A 316 10.08 17.09 6.27
C LYS A 316 9.38 17.91 5.17
N TYR A 317 8.89 17.25 4.12
CA TYR A 317 8.19 17.90 3.01
C TYR A 317 6.69 18.07 3.26
N ARG A 318 6.26 17.69 4.43
CA ARG A 318 4.87 17.87 4.85
C ARG A 318 4.56 19.36 4.97
N ASP A 319 3.58 19.84 4.20
CA ASP A 319 3.14 21.23 4.20
C ASP A 319 2.66 21.65 5.60
N ALA A 320 3.23 22.73 6.14
CA ALA A 320 2.82 23.32 7.42
C ALA A 320 1.31 23.67 7.46
N LYS A 321 0.67 23.94 6.31
CA LYS A 321 -0.78 24.12 6.18
C LYS A 321 -1.58 22.84 6.41
N ARG A 322 -0.99 21.66 6.23
CA ARG A 322 -1.60 20.36 6.57
C ARG A 322 -1.41 19.99 8.04
N GLU A 323 -0.45 20.60 8.75
CA GLU A 323 -0.24 20.38 10.19
C GLU A 323 -1.44 20.76 11.04
N GLN A 324 -2.19 21.78 10.63
CA GLN A 324 -3.46 22.14 11.30
C GLN A 324 -4.57 21.06 11.15
N THR A 325 -4.38 20.06 10.29
CA THR A 325 -5.40 19.05 9.99
C THR A 325 -5.23 17.73 10.76
N ILE A 326 -4.03 17.48 11.31
CA ILE A 326 -3.80 16.41 12.30
C ILE A 326 -3.60 17.07 13.66
N THR A 327 -4.63 17.72 14.13
CA THR A 327 -4.63 18.23 15.52
C THR A 327 -4.66 17.03 16.47
N LEU A 328 -3.92 17.10 17.57
CA LEU A 328 -3.94 16.16 18.71
C LEU A 328 -5.37 15.78 19.12
N SER A 329 -6.35 16.69 18.94
CA SER A 329 -7.77 16.45 19.14
C SER A 329 -8.40 15.46 18.15
N ARG A 330 -7.80 15.21 16.97
CA ARG A 330 -8.23 14.17 16.03
C ARG A 330 -7.60 12.83 16.39
N ILE A 331 -6.34 12.84 16.82
CA ILE A 331 -5.64 11.64 17.31
C ILE A 331 -6.28 11.16 18.62
N ALA A 332 -6.57 12.06 19.55
CA ALA A 332 -7.27 11.74 20.78
C ALA A 332 -8.68 11.16 20.53
N ARG A 333 -9.47 11.73 19.59
CA ARG A 333 -10.75 11.16 19.20
C ARG A 333 -10.63 9.78 18.52
N PHE A 334 -9.54 9.51 17.85
CA PHE A 334 -9.26 8.18 17.28
C PHE A 334 -8.90 7.17 18.38
N SER A 335 -8.09 7.57 19.37
CA SER A 335 -7.77 6.72 20.52
C SER A 335 -9.01 6.42 21.37
N ASP A 336 -9.92 7.40 21.55
CA ASP A 336 -11.17 7.21 22.28
C ASP A 336 -12.11 6.20 21.59
N ILE A 337 -12.14 6.17 20.26
CA ILE A 337 -12.90 5.19 19.47
C ILE A 337 -12.31 3.78 19.62
N VAL A 338 -10.97 3.67 19.62
CA VAL A 338 -10.26 2.39 19.74
C VAL A 338 -10.28 1.84 21.17
N MET A 339 -10.32 2.72 22.20
CA MET A 339 -10.33 2.31 23.60
C MET A 339 -11.74 1.99 24.16
N GLN A 340 -12.80 2.26 23.39
CA GLN A 340 -14.19 1.93 23.77
C GLN A 340 -14.68 0.59 23.21
N GLN A 341 -13.84 -0.14 22.49
CA GLN A 341 -14.04 -1.52 22.04
C GLN A 341 -13.12 -2.49 22.78
#